data_9e12fea3988cb12e2445ec78f52335cc
#
_entry.id   9e12fea3988cb12e2445ec78f52335cc
#
_cell.length_a   1.000
_cell.length_b   1.000
_cell.length_c   1.000
_cell.angle_alpha   90.00
_cell.angle_beta   90.00
_cell.angle_gamma   90.00
#
_symmetry.space_group_name_H-M   'P 1'
#
loop_
_entity.id
_entity.type
_entity.pdbx_description
1 polymer ?
#
loop_
_entity_poly.entity_id
_entity_poly.type
_entity_poly.pdbx_seq_one_letter_code
_entity_poly.pdbx_strand_id
1 'polypeptide(L)'
;MYKRQTYGGWPAFQTVFRSKDIYGPYEEKKLIDDDNIHQGALVETQTGEWWTMLFYDKGAYGRFPNLQPVKWVDGWPEIGENGKGVTTYRKPDVGREYPIKSLPTNDNFRHYKLGLQWGWNHNADRSKWSLTEHAGYLRLYTANVTDSLHKAKNTLTQRILGYPQDLEHSYGTVRMEIGKMQEGDVAGLAVFQDPYAFIGIKVIDGQKRLVYTTCLLYTSDAADE
;
A
#
# COMPACT_ATOMS: atom_id res chain seq x y z
N MET A 1 -23.65 -8.81 -21.22
CA MET A 1 -23.13 -7.86 -20.23
C MET A 1 -22.68 -8.62 -19.01
N TYR A 2 -21.55 -8.23 -18.41
CA TYR A 2 -21.01 -8.84 -17.21
C TYR A 2 -20.93 -7.80 -16.09
N LYS A 3 -21.38 -8.18 -14.91
CA LYS A 3 -21.14 -7.44 -13.66
C LYS A 3 -20.24 -8.30 -12.76
N ARG A 4 -19.25 -7.69 -12.14
CA ARG A 4 -18.43 -8.34 -11.14
C ARG A 4 -18.85 -7.86 -9.76
N GLN A 5 -18.91 -8.76 -8.83
CA GLN A 5 -19.22 -8.45 -7.45
C GLN A 5 -18.30 -9.23 -6.52
N THR A 6 -17.84 -8.55 -5.51
CA THR A 6 -17.16 -9.15 -4.38
C THR A 6 -18.17 -9.30 -3.26
N TYR A 7 -18.27 -10.49 -2.71
CA TYR A 7 -18.91 -10.65 -1.42
C TYR A 7 -17.94 -10.17 -0.36
N GLY A 8 -18.25 -9.01 0.23
CA GLY A 8 -17.43 -8.34 1.20
C GLY A 8 -17.56 -8.98 2.58
N GLY A 9 -16.59 -8.70 3.39
CA GLY A 9 -16.38 -9.31 4.69
C GLY A 9 -15.30 -10.39 4.61
N TRP A 10 -14.97 -10.95 5.73
CA TRP A 10 -13.98 -11.99 5.86
C TRP A 10 -14.67 -13.34 6.11
N PRO A 11 -14.41 -14.40 5.34
CA PRO A 11 -13.62 -14.47 4.11
C PRO A 11 -14.37 -13.91 2.88
N ALA A 12 -13.63 -13.31 1.94
CA ALA A 12 -14.18 -12.75 0.71
C ALA A 12 -13.84 -13.62 -0.52
N PHE A 13 -14.70 -13.57 -1.54
CA PHE A 13 -14.51 -14.28 -2.81
C PHE A 13 -14.99 -13.43 -3.99
N GLN A 14 -14.57 -13.80 -5.19
CA GLN A 14 -14.93 -13.10 -6.41
C GLN A 14 -16.03 -13.84 -7.15
N THR A 15 -17.11 -13.12 -7.47
CA THR A 15 -18.19 -13.60 -8.34
C THR A 15 -18.29 -12.78 -9.63
N VAL A 16 -18.99 -13.32 -10.59
CA VAL A 16 -19.41 -12.62 -11.79
C VAL A 16 -20.87 -12.92 -12.09
N PHE A 17 -21.56 -11.91 -12.57
CA PHE A 17 -22.93 -12.02 -13.06
C PHE A 17 -22.94 -11.74 -14.57
N ARG A 18 -23.67 -12.50 -15.34
CA ARG A 18 -23.89 -12.27 -16.77
C ARG A 18 -25.36 -12.21 -17.12
N SER A 19 -25.71 -11.43 -18.13
CA SER A 19 -27.04 -11.36 -18.70
C SER A 19 -26.97 -10.95 -20.16
N LYS A 20 -27.98 -11.34 -20.93
CA LYS A 20 -28.20 -10.81 -22.31
C LYS A 20 -28.81 -9.41 -22.28
N ASP A 21 -29.58 -9.09 -21.24
CA ASP A 21 -30.23 -7.79 -21.05
C ASP A 21 -29.68 -7.08 -19.80
N ILE A 22 -29.65 -5.74 -19.84
CA ILE A 22 -29.15 -4.92 -18.74
C ILE A 22 -30.01 -5.05 -17.47
N TYR A 23 -31.27 -5.35 -17.63
CA TYR A 23 -32.23 -5.53 -16.54
C TYR A 23 -32.30 -6.97 -16.03
N GLY A 24 -31.60 -7.90 -16.66
CA GLY A 24 -31.57 -9.32 -16.28
C GLY A 24 -32.51 -10.18 -17.15
N PRO A 25 -32.80 -11.42 -16.73
CA PRO A 25 -32.24 -12.05 -15.53
C PRO A 25 -30.73 -12.25 -15.61
N TYR A 26 -30.08 -12.26 -14.43
CA TYR A 26 -28.64 -12.49 -14.34
C TYR A 26 -28.35 -13.91 -13.83
N GLU A 27 -27.40 -14.55 -14.48
CA GLU A 27 -26.78 -15.77 -13.99
C GLU A 27 -25.53 -15.42 -13.18
N GLU A 28 -25.33 -16.11 -12.06
CA GLU A 28 -24.18 -15.92 -11.18
C GLU A 28 -23.22 -17.10 -11.24
N LYS A 29 -21.91 -16.82 -11.21
CA LYS A 29 -20.86 -17.83 -11.04
C LYS A 29 -19.79 -17.30 -10.08
N LYS A 30 -19.42 -18.11 -9.09
CA LYS A 30 -18.24 -17.91 -8.25
C LYS A 30 -17.00 -18.21 -9.08
N LEU A 31 -16.07 -17.28 -9.17
CA LEU A 31 -14.88 -17.40 -10.01
C LEU A 31 -13.67 -17.95 -9.28
N ILE A 32 -13.48 -17.49 -8.05
CA ILE A 32 -12.38 -17.92 -7.20
C ILE A 32 -12.82 -17.81 -5.73
N ASP A 33 -12.42 -18.78 -4.95
CA ASP A 33 -12.63 -18.88 -3.51
C ASP A 33 -11.35 -19.42 -2.89
N ASP A 34 -10.33 -18.58 -2.84
CA ASP A 34 -8.99 -18.98 -2.47
C ASP A 34 -8.32 -17.81 -1.72
N ASP A 35 -7.89 -18.06 -0.49
CA ASP A 35 -7.10 -17.17 0.37
C ASP A 35 -7.51 -15.68 0.38
N ASN A 36 -8.84 -15.40 0.33
CA ASN A 36 -9.38 -14.06 0.24
C ASN A 36 -8.91 -13.24 -0.98
N ILE A 37 -8.57 -13.89 -2.08
CA ILE A 37 -8.25 -13.22 -3.34
C ILE A 37 -9.55 -12.71 -3.97
N HIS A 38 -9.71 -11.40 -4.06
CA HIS A 38 -10.94 -10.77 -4.50
C HIS A 38 -10.74 -9.34 -5.05
N GLN A 39 -11.84 -8.68 -5.40
CA GLN A 39 -11.89 -7.29 -5.87
C GLN A 39 -10.86 -6.97 -6.95
N GLY A 40 -11.22 -7.23 -8.19
CA GLY A 40 -10.30 -6.99 -9.27
C GLY A 40 -10.94 -6.61 -10.58
N ALA A 41 -10.11 -6.55 -11.60
CA ALA A 41 -10.49 -6.20 -12.96
C ALA A 41 -9.98 -7.23 -13.96
N LEU A 42 -10.86 -7.62 -14.90
CA LEU A 42 -10.47 -8.37 -16.09
C LEU A 42 -9.86 -7.42 -17.12
N VAL A 43 -8.80 -7.86 -17.76
CA VAL A 43 -8.12 -7.13 -18.83
C VAL A 43 -7.68 -8.09 -19.91
N GLU A 44 -7.87 -7.68 -21.15
CA GLU A 44 -7.35 -8.36 -22.34
C GLU A 44 -6.04 -7.69 -22.75
N THR A 45 -5.01 -8.49 -23.01
CA THR A 45 -3.76 -7.98 -23.56
C THR A 45 -3.87 -7.70 -25.05
N GLN A 46 -2.90 -7.01 -25.62
CA GLN A 46 -2.82 -6.73 -27.05
C GLN A 46 -2.69 -8.00 -27.92
N THR A 47 -2.31 -9.11 -27.31
CA THR A 47 -2.18 -10.43 -27.96
C THR A 47 -3.38 -11.34 -27.73
N GLY A 48 -4.45 -10.83 -27.08
CA GLY A 48 -5.68 -11.57 -26.83
C GLY A 48 -5.67 -12.47 -25.61
N GLU A 49 -4.63 -12.39 -24.75
CA GLU A 49 -4.64 -13.08 -23.48
C GLU A 49 -5.50 -12.36 -22.46
N TRP A 50 -6.23 -13.12 -21.65
CA TRP A 50 -7.04 -12.55 -20.59
C TRP A 50 -6.39 -12.75 -19.21
N TRP A 51 -6.43 -11.70 -18.44
CA TRP A 51 -5.87 -11.63 -17.10
C TRP A 51 -6.81 -10.92 -16.14
N THR A 52 -6.62 -11.14 -14.85
CA THR A 52 -7.28 -10.37 -13.80
C THR A 52 -6.27 -9.95 -12.74
N MET A 53 -6.39 -8.69 -12.31
CA MET A 53 -5.69 -8.20 -11.13
C MET A 53 -6.67 -8.21 -9.98
N LEU A 54 -6.39 -9.01 -8.99
CA LEU A 54 -7.13 -9.14 -7.74
C LEU A 54 -6.23 -8.67 -6.60
N PHE A 55 -6.70 -8.67 -5.37
CA PHE A 55 -5.83 -8.51 -4.22
C PHE A 55 -6.23 -9.45 -3.09
N TYR A 56 -5.34 -9.62 -2.14
CA TYR A 56 -5.61 -10.22 -0.83
C TYR A 56 -5.02 -9.35 0.28
N ASP A 57 -5.62 -9.41 1.46
CA ASP A 57 -5.15 -8.68 2.62
C ASP A 57 -4.05 -9.47 3.36
N LYS A 58 -2.97 -8.79 3.70
CA LYS A 58 -1.82 -9.36 4.43
C LYS A 58 -1.57 -8.61 5.75
N GLY A 59 -2.62 -8.31 6.48
CA GLY A 59 -2.51 -7.64 7.78
C GLY A 59 -1.77 -6.31 7.71
N ALA A 60 -0.75 -6.12 8.51
CA ALA A 60 0.02 -4.88 8.59
C ALA A 60 0.69 -4.47 7.27
N TYR A 61 0.89 -5.38 6.35
CA TYR A 61 1.46 -5.08 5.04
C TYR A 61 0.43 -4.51 4.05
N GLY A 62 -0.87 -4.60 4.38
CA GLY A 62 -1.95 -4.09 3.56
C GLY A 62 -2.37 -5.04 2.44
N ARG A 63 -2.80 -4.45 1.32
CA ARG A 63 -3.38 -5.18 0.19
C ARG A 63 -2.35 -5.48 -0.88
N PHE A 64 -2.13 -6.76 -1.12
CA PHE A 64 -1.19 -7.25 -2.14
C PHE A 64 -1.92 -7.49 -3.46
N PRO A 65 -1.51 -6.81 -4.55
CA PRO A 65 -1.99 -7.14 -5.89
C PRO A 65 -1.61 -8.57 -6.26
N ASN A 66 -2.54 -9.28 -6.84
CA ASN A 66 -2.39 -10.65 -7.28
C ASN A 66 -2.84 -10.77 -8.74
N LEU A 67 -1.89 -11.03 -9.64
CA LEU A 67 -2.17 -11.20 -11.06
C LEU A 67 -2.46 -12.65 -11.37
N GLN A 68 -3.64 -12.93 -11.93
CA GLN A 68 -4.09 -14.26 -12.27
C GLN A 68 -4.40 -14.41 -13.76
N PRO A 69 -4.02 -15.54 -14.39
CA PRO A 69 -4.46 -15.83 -15.74
C PRO A 69 -5.96 -16.09 -15.77
N VAL A 70 -6.59 -15.80 -16.91
CA VAL A 70 -8.01 -16.03 -17.11
C VAL A 70 -8.22 -16.79 -18.43
N LYS A 71 -9.07 -17.82 -18.39
CA LYS A 71 -9.58 -18.53 -19.57
C LYS A 71 -11.08 -18.35 -19.67
N TRP A 72 -11.58 -18.20 -20.87
CA TRP A 72 -13.01 -18.17 -21.12
C TRP A 72 -13.52 -19.57 -21.49
N VAL A 73 -14.43 -20.10 -20.67
CA VAL A 73 -15.06 -21.41 -20.87
C VAL A 73 -16.56 -21.23 -20.83
N ASP A 74 -17.26 -21.59 -21.89
CA ASP A 74 -18.72 -21.46 -22.05
C ASP A 74 -19.24 -20.05 -21.73
N GLY A 75 -18.46 -19.02 -22.10
CA GLY A 75 -18.78 -17.63 -21.83
C GLY A 75 -18.63 -17.21 -20.37
N TRP A 76 -17.89 -17.97 -19.56
CA TRP A 76 -17.51 -17.61 -18.22
C TRP A 76 -16.00 -17.43 -18.08
N PRO A 77 -15.52 -16.42 -17.37
CA PRO A 77 -14.10 -16.32 -17.05
C PRO A 77 -13.75 -17.32 -15.93
N GLU A 78 -12.75 -18.13 -16.18
CA GLU A 78 -12.13 -19.00 -15.18
C GLU A 78 -10.80 -18.41 -14.77
N ILE A 79 -10.62 -18.15 -13.46
CA ILE A 79 -9.46 -17.50 -12.89
C ILE A 79 -8.50 -18.55 -12.35
N GLY A 80 -7.21 -18.34 -12.63
CA GLY A 80 -6.14 -19.23 -12.17
C GLY A 80 -6.15 -20.57 -12.87
N GLU A 81 -5.88 -21.63 -12.11
CA GLU A 81 -5.90 -23.01 -12.58
C GLU A 81 -6.78 -23.86 -11.69
N ASN A 82 -7.71 -24.59 -12.30
CA ASN A 82 -8.66 -25.47 -11.58
C ASN A 82 -9.45 -24.75 -10.45
N GLY A 83 -9.83 -23.49 -10.68
CA GLY A 83 -10.58 -22.69 -9.73
C GLY A 83 -9.77 -22.17 -8.52
N LYS A 84 -8.46 -22.30 -8.58
CA LYS A 84 -7.53 -21.81 -7.55
C LYS A 84 -6.57 -20.77 -8.13
N GLY A 85 -6.17 -19.82 -7.29
CA GLY A 85 -5.14 -18.86 -7.65
C GLY A 85 -3.78 -19.51 -7.87
N VAL A 86 -3.01 -19.00 -8.82
CA VAL A 86 -1.62 -19.42 -9.05
C VAL A 86 -0.67 -18.50 -8.30
N THR A 87 0.33 -19.07 -7.65
CA THR A 87 1.38 -18.33 -6.95
C THR A 87 2.53 -17.94 -7.86
N THR A 88 2.73 -18.69 -8.91
CA THR A 88 3.76 -18.45 -9.93
C THR A 88 3.18 -18.77 -11.29
N TYR A 89 3.38 -17.85 -12.23
CA TYR A 89 2.92 -18.01 -13.59
C TYR A 89 3.82 -17.27 -14.57
N ARG A 90 3.73 -17.58 -15.86
CA ARG A 90 4.44 -16.83 -16.88
C ARG A 90 3.96 -15.38 -16.94
N LYS A 91 4.82 -14.47 -17.32
CA LYS A 91 4.46 -13.07 -17.55
C LYS A 91 3.42 -12.96 -18.67
N PRO A 92 2.42 -12.04 -18.60
CA PRO A 92 1.51 -11.75 -19.70
C PRO A 92 2.25 -11.39 -20.97
N ASP A 93 1.79 -11.94 -22.08
CA ASP A 93 2.24 -11.49 -23.40
C ASP A 93 1.46 -10.22 -23.79
N VAL A 94 2.18 -9.13 -23.98
CA VAL A 94 1.64 -7.83 -24.40
C VAL A 94 2.19 -7.39 -25.75
N GLY A 95 2.72 -8.36 -26.54
CA GLY A 95 3.25 -8.13 -27.89
C GLY A 95 4.64 -7.50 -27.94
N ARG A 96 5.24 -7.16 -26.79
CA ARG A 96 6.61 -6.65 -26.68
C ARG A 96 7.17 -6.87 -25.28
N GLU A 97 8.47 -6.85 -25.15
CA GLU A 97 9.13 -6.94 -23.87
C GLU A 97 9.07 -5.61 -23.10
N TYR A 98 8.71 -5.72 -21.82
CA TYR A 98 8.84 -4.64 -20.86
C TYR A 98 9.74 -5.13 -19.72
N PRO A 99 10.99 -4.62 -19.61
CA PRO A 99 11.82 -4.95 -18.48
C PRO A 99 11.15 -4.53 -17.17
N ILE A 100 11.07 -5.45 -16.22
CA ILE A 100 10.60 -5.12 -14.87
C ILE A 100 11.72 -4.35 -14.19
N LYS A 101 11.44 -3.09 -13.87
CA LYS A 101 12.35 -2.24 -13.09
C LYS A 101 11.96 -2.31 -11.62
N SER A 102 12.91 -2.63 -10.77
CA SER A 102 12.72 -2.47 -9.33
C SER A 102 12.60 -0.99 -9.00
N LEU A 103 11.64 -0.65 -8.15
CA LEU A 103 11.55 0.70 -7.59
C LEU A 103 12.75 0.92 -6.65
N PRO A 104 13.36 2.12 -6.65
CA PRO A 104 14.40 2.44 -5.70
C PRO A 104 13.83 2.41 -4.27
N THR A 105 14.56 1.82 -3.35
CA THR A 105 14.23 1.76 -1.92
C THR A 105 15.01 2.78 -1.11
N ASN A 106 16.14 3.25 -1.64
CA ASN A 106 17.01 4.24 -1.01
C ASN A 106 16.86 5.60 -1.68
N ASP A 107 17.09 6.68 -0.91
CA ASP A 107 17.14 8.03 -1.44
C ASP A 107 18.21 8.83 -0.71
N ASN A 108 19.02 9.57 -1.44
CA ASN A 108 20.01 10.51 -0.92
C ASN A 108 19.56 11.97 -1.04
N PHE A 109 18.32 12.19 -1.49
CA PHE A 109 17.67 13.49 -1.63
C PHE A 109 18.47 14.54 -2.42
N ARG A 110 19.26 14.09 -3.41
CA ARG A 110 20.06 14.98 -4.27
C ARG A 110 19.31 15.47 -5.49
N HIS A 111 18.10 14.99 -5.70
CA HIS A 111 17.22 15.40 -6.79
C HIS A 111 16.28 16.52 -6.33
N TYR A 112 15.84 17.33 -7.24
CA TYR A 112 14.89 18.43 -6.97
C TYR A 112 13.41 17.98 -6.87
N LYS A 113 13.16 16.69 -7.07
CA LYS A 113 11.84 16.07 -6.94
C LYS A 113 11.97 14.76 -6.17
N LEU A 114 10.96 14.45 -5.37
CA LEU A 114 10.81 13.12 -4.78
C LEU A 114 10.56 12.08 -5.87
N GLY A 115 11.18 10.93 -5.72
CA GLY A 115 10.96 9.78 -6.59
C GLY A 115 9.57 9.15 -6.36
N LEU A 116 9.17 8.25 -7.27
CA LEU A 116 7.84 7.60 -7.22
C LEU A 116 7.67 6.64 -6.04
N GLN A 117 8.75 6.25 -5.36
CA GLN A 117 8.70 5.44 -4.14
C GLN A 117 8.14 6.20 -2.95
N TRP A 118 8.13 7.54 -3.00
CA TRP A 118 7.66 8.38 -1.92
C TRP A 118 6.21 8.80 -2.06
N GLY A 119 5.51 8.86 -0.96
CA GLY A 119 4.16 9.39 -0.85
C GLY A 119 4.02 10.22 0.42
N TRP A 120 2.90 10.92 0.55
CA TRP A 120 2.55 11.67 1.74
C TRP A 120 1.33 11.05 2.40
N ASN A 121 1.33 10.97 3.72
CA ASN A 121 0.18 10.44 4.46
C ASN A 121 -1.10 11.30 4.25
N HIS A 122 -0.92 12.61 4.10
CA HIS A 122 -1.97 13.57 3.78
C HIS A 122 -1.57 14.43 2.59
N ASN A 123 -2.43 15.36 2.18
CA ASN A 123 -2.06 16.41 1.25
C ASN A 123 -0.96 17.27 1.88
N ALA A 124 0.26 17.16 1.37
CA ALA A 124 1.41 17.85 1.90
C ALA A 124 1.30 19.36 1.71
N ASP A 125 1.61 20.10 2.75
CA ASP A 125 1.84 21.53 2.65
C ASP A 125 3.20 21.77 1.99
N ARG A 126 3.20 22.26 0.76
CA ARG A 126 4.41 22.46 -0.05
C ARG A 126 5.34 23.52 0.51
N SER A 127 4.86 24.43 1.37
CA SER A 127 5.68 25.43 2.04
C SER A 127 6.45 24.86 3.24
N LYS A 128 6.16 23.63 3.63
CA LYS A 128 6.70 23.01 4.84
C LYS A 128 7.66 21.87 4.57
N TRP A 129 8.23 21.81 3.38
CA TRP A 129 9.31 20.89 3.04
C TRP A 129 10.14 21.40 1.86
N SER A 130 11.38 20.94 1.77
CA SER A 130 12.30 21.33 0.70
C SER A 130 13.35 20.25 0.43
N LEU A 131 13.71 20.09 -0.85
CA LEU A 131 14.87 19.30 -1.31
C LEU A 131 16.06 20.18 -1.72
N THR A 132 15.90 21.50 -1.71
CA THR A 132 16.89 22.42 -2.26
C THR A 132 17.56 23.31 -1.20
N GLU A 133 16.97 23.46 -0.02
CA GLU A 133 17.55 24.26 1.07
C GLU A 133 18.85 23.65 1.63
N HIS A 134 18.96 22.34 1.61
CA HIS A 134 20.14 21.63 2.02
C HIS A 134 20.40 20.46 1.06
N ALA A 135 21.37 20.58 0.19
CA ALA A 135 21.66 19.57 -0.83
C ALA A 135 21.93 18.20 -0.21
N GLY A 136 21.24 17.18 -0.70
CA GLY A 136 21.34 15.81 -0.18
C GLY A 136 20.54 15.52 1.07
N TYR A 137 19.60 16.41 1.44
CA TYR A 137 18.68 16.24 2.56
C TYR A 137 17.26 16.62 2.17
N LEU A 138 16.32 15.92 2.74
CA LEU A 138 14.95 16.39 2.80
C LEU A 138 14.79 17.26 4.06
N ARG A 139 14.41 18.51 3.87
CA ARG A 139 14.02 19.41 4.95
C ARG A 139 12.52 19.27 5.21
N LEU A 140 12.16 18.97 6.44
CA LEU A 140 10.77 18.98 6.91
C LEU A 140 10.59 20.06 7.97
N TYR A 141 9.52 20.83 7.83
CA TYR A 141 9.06 21.76 8.86
C TYR A 141 7.76 21.27 9.47
N THR A 142 7.53 21.55 10.72
CA THR A 142 6.25 21.25 11.37
C THR A 142 5.12 21.96 10.61
N ALA A 143 4.22 21.19 10.03
CA ALA A 143 3.08 21.73 9.27
C ALA A 143 1.85 21.93 10.16
N ASN A 144 1.68 21.12 11.18
CA ASN A 144 0.64 21.23 12.20
C ASN A 144 1.08 20.54 13.50
N VAL A 145 0.58 21.04 14.61
CA VAL A 145 0.74 20.38 15.90
C VAL A 145 -0.41 19.40 16.10
N THR A 146 -0.10 18.19 16.51
CA THR A 146 -1.09 17.11 16.65
C THR A 146 -0.63 16.12 17.73
N ASP A 147 -1.58 15.39 18.26
CA ASP A 147 -1.40 14.34 19.27
C ASP A 147 -1.06 12.97 18.68
N SER A 148 -1.15 12.82 17.37
CA SER A 148 -0.99 11.54 16.68
C SER A 148 -0.24 11.69 15.37
N LEU A 149 0.66 10.75 15.06
CA LEU A 149 1.35 10.69 13.78
C LEU A 149 0.38 10.48 12.61
N HIS A 150 -0.76 9.84 12.84
CA HIS A 150 -1.80 9.67 11.81
C HIS A 150 -2.39 11.01 11.34
N LYS A 151 -2.46 12.00 12.21
CA LYS A 151 -2.99 13.33 11.92
C LYS A 151 -1.92 14.31 11.45
N ALA A 152 -0.65 13.95 11.58
CA ALA A 152 0.47 14.83 11.21
C ALA A 152 0.53 15.00 9.69
N LYS A 153 0.53 16.26 9.24
CA LYS A 153 0.81 16.59 7.83
C LYS A 153 2.31 16.46 7.55
N ASN A 154 2.63 16.31 6.28
CA ASN A 154 4.02 16.15 5.82
C ASN A 154 4.75 14.96 6.46
N THR A 155 4.01 13.91 6.79
CA THR A 155 4.60 12.60 7.07
C THR A 155 4.94 11.97 5.73
N LEU A 156 6.23 11.92 5.40
CA LEU A 156 6.72 11.28 4.17
C LEU A 156 6.72 9.77 4.38
N THR A 157 6.14 9.07 3.45
CA THR A 157 5.96 7.63 3.54
C THR A 157 6.60 6.92 2.35
N GLN A 158 7.12 5.74 2.61
CA GLN A 158 7.54 4.79 1.58
C GLN A 158 6.89 3.45 1.89
N ARG A 159 6.31 2.81 0.88
CA ARG A 159 5.79 1.46 1.07
C ARG A 159 6.93 0.47 1.16
N ILE A 160 6.82 -0.48 2.07
CA ILE A 160 7.69 -1.64 2.10
C ILE A 160 7.37 -2.46 0.86
N LEU A 161 8.38 -2.69 0.03
CA LEU A 161 8.30 -3.45 -1.22
C LEU A 161 9.02 -4.78 -1.04
N GLY A 162 8.44 -5.85 -1.54
CA GLY A 162 9.03 -7.17 -1.48
C GLY A 162 7.97 -8.28 -1.47
N TYR A 163 8.43 -9.51 -1.50
CA TYR A 163 7.56 -10.66 -1.32
C TYR A 163 7.20 -10.81 0.17
N PRO A 164 6.03 -11.38 0.52
CA PRO A 164 5.61 -11.55 1.90
C PRO A 164 6.65 -12.22 2.80
N GLN A 165 7.39 -13.19 2.28
CA GLN A 165 8.46 -13.89 2.99
C GLN A 165 9.68 -13.01 3.31
N ASP A 166 9.90 -11.94 2.52
CA ASP A 166 11.05 -11.03 2.70
C ASP A 166 10.71 -9.88 3.64
N LEU A 167 9.43 -9.64 3.90
CA LEU A 167 8.97 -8.50 4.70
C LEU A 167 9.28 -8.67 6.18
N GLU A 168 9.43 -9.90 6.67
CA GLU A 168 9.82 -10.20 8.04
C GLU A 168 11.23 -9.71 8.37
N HIS A 169 12.05 -9.49 7.36
CA HIS A 169 13.44 -9.02 7.48
C HIS A 169 13.65 -7.60 6.98
N SER A 170 12.57 -6.82 6.88
CA SER A 170 12.65 -5.43 6.43
C SER A 170 13.33 -4.54 7.45
N TYR A 171 14.22 -3.68 7.00
CA TYR A 171 14.88 -2.67 7.83
C TYR A 171 14.91 -1.32 7.13
N GLY A 172 14.95 -0.25 7.91
CA GLY A 172 15.11 1.10 7.42
C GLY A 172 16.15 1.85 8.22
N THR A 173 16.91 2.71 7.55
CA THR A 173 17.92 3.56 8.16
C THR A 173 17.72 5.00 7.69
N VAL A 174 17.77 5.95 8.61
CA VAL A 174 17.73 7.36 8.31
C VAL A 174 18.86 8.09 9.01
N ARG A 175 19.52 8.99 8.29
CA ARG A 175 20.46 9.96 8.87
C ARG A 175 19.70 11.27 9.06
N MET A 176 19.69 11.80 10.29
CA MET A 176 18.97 13.04 10.62
C MET A 176 19.93 14.11 11.13
N GLU A 177 19.72 15.36 10.70
CA GLU A 177 20.28 16.53 11.31
C GLU A 177 19.31 17.11 12.34
N ILE A 178 19.69 17.02 13.60
CA ILE A 178 18.83 17.39 14.73
C ILE A 178 19.23 18.71 15.39
N GLY A 179 20.24 19.41 14.82
CA GLY A 179 20.84 20.61 15.44
C GLY A 179 19.83 21.73 15.69
N LYS A 180 18.88 21.91 14.79
CA LYS A 180 17.88 23.01 14.82
C LYS A 180 16.55 22.65 15.49
N MET A 181 16.40 21.45 16.03
CA MET A 181 15.19 21.05 16.74
C MET A 181 15.00 21.90 18.00
N GLN A 182 13.75 22.28 18.24
CA GLN A 182 13.31 23.13 19.34
C GLN A 182 12.43 22.35 20.31
N GLU A 183 12.09 22.97 21.45
CA GLU A 183 11.21 22.38 22.44
C GLU A 183 9.91 21.86 21.84
N GLY A 184 9.57 20.62 22.16
CA GLY A 184 8.38 19.93 21.64
C GLY A 184 8.56 19.26 20.28
N ASP A 185 9.62 19.56 19.53
CA ASP A 185 9.87 18.91 18.24
C ASP A 185 10.11 17.40 18.40
N VAL A 186 9.52 16.64 17.47
CA VAL A 186 9.70 15.19 17.35
C VAL A 186 10.04 14.86 15.90
N ALA A 187 11.11 14.12 15.68
CA ALA A 187 11.50 13.66 14.38
C ALA A 187 12.15 12.26 14.43
N GLY A 188 11.86 11.41 13.45
CA GLY A 188 12.42 10.06 13.42
C GLY A 188 11.87 9.20 12.30
N LEU A 189 11.95 7.90 12.52
CA LEU A 189 11.49 6.86 11.60
C LEU A 189 10.34 6.08 12.26
N ALA A 190 9.31 5.81 11.49
CA ALA A 190 8.17 5.03 11.95
C ALA A 190 7.91 3.82 11.06
N VAL A 191 7.54 2.71 11.66
CA VAL A 191 6.77 1.66 11.00
C VAL A 191 5.32 2.11 11.07
N PHE A 192 4.79 2.60 9.95
CA PHE A 192 3.58 3.39 9.91
C PHE A 192 2.40 2.60 9.39
N GLN A 193 1.56 2.17 10.30
CA GLN A 193 0.28 1.53 10.09
C GLN A 193 -0.62 1.90 11.28
N ASP A 194 -1.73 1.28 11.44
CA ASP A 194 -2.58 1.36 12.62
C ASP A 194 -2.60 -0.02 13.33
N PRO A 195 -1.95 -0.16 14.51
CA PRO A 195 -1.12 0.82 15.22
C PRO A 195 0.24 1.11 14.55
N TYR A 196 0.95 2.15 14.97
CA TYR A 196 2.31 2.46 14.53
C TYR A 196 3.35 2.35 15.64
N ALA A 197 4.60 2.15 15.26
CA ALA A 197 5.75 2.29 16.15
C ALA A 197 6.73 3.34 15.59
N PHE A 198 7.34 4.11 16.47
CA PHE A 198 8.22 5.23 16.13
C PHE A 198 9.48 5.18 16.97
N ILE A 199 10.63 5.44 16.34
CA ILE A 199 11.91 5.69 17.00
C ILE A 199 12.48 7.01 16.48
N GLY A 200 12.94 7.87 17.38
CA GLY A 200 13.47 9.19 16.97
C GLY A 200 13.92 10.05 18.13
N ILE A 201 14.07 11.34 17.85
CA ILE A 201 14.47 12.34 18.81
C ILE A 201 13.28 13.21 19.16
N LYS A 202 13.08 13.46 20.44
CA LYS A 202 12.17 14.47 20.99
C LYS A 202 12.97 15.47 21.84
N VAL A 203 12.62 16.75 21.71
CA VAL A 203 13.19 17.79 22.59
C VAL A 203 12.25 18.00 23.76
N ILE A 204 12.77 17.80 24.99
CA ILE A 204 12.04 17.92 26.24
C ILE A 204 12.95 18.65 27.21
N ASP A 205 12.47 19.74 27.82
CA ASP A 205 13.23 20.59 28.75
C ASP A 205 14.58 21.06 28.15
N GLY A 206 14.56 21.45 26.87
CA GLY A 206 15.74 21.85 26.11
C GLY A 206 16.71 20.73 25.76
N GLN A 207 16.42 19.49 26.14
CA GLN A 207 17.27 18.33 25.90
C GLN A 207 16.76 17.45 24.78
N LYS A 208 17.66 17.02 23.87
CA LYS A 208 17.35 16.06 22.82
C LYS A 208 17.42 14.64 23.38
N ARG A 209 16.28 13.96 23.43
CA ARG A 209 16.17 12.61 23.99
C ARG A 209 15.81 11.61 22.88
N LEU A 210 16.49 10.47 22.87
CA LEU A 210 16.07 9.33 22.06
C LEU A 210 14.77 8.77 22.66
N VAL A 211 13.75 8.63 21.85
CA VAL A 211 12.45 8.11 22.26
C VAL A 211 12.02 6.96 21.37
N TYR A 212 11.36 6.00 21.97
CA TYR A 212 10.63 4.93 21.30
C TYR A 212 9.18 4.98 21.75
N THR A 213 8.26 4.94 20.82
CA THR A 213 6.82 5.00 21.11
C THR A 213 6.08 3.97 20.28
N THR A 214 5.18 3.25 20.91
CA THR A 214 4.16 2.44 20.24
C THR A 214 2.81 3.11 20.49
N CYS A 215 2.06 3.37 19.42
CA CYS A 215 0.69 3.84 19.52
C CYS A 215 -0.23 2.63 19.36
N LEU A 216 -0.61 2.05 20.48
CA LEU A 216 -1.77 1.16 20.52
C LEU A 216 -2.99 2.07 20.53
N LEU A 217 -3.80 2.06 19.48
CA LEU A 217 -5.14 2.63 19.57
C LEU A 217 -5.90 1.78 20.59
N TYR A 218 -6.05 2.30 21.78
CA TYR A 218 -7.08 1.84 22.67
C TYR A 218 -8.40 2.27 22.05
N THR A 219 -9.06 1.37 21.34
CA THR A 219 -10.50 1.46 21.18
C THR A 219 -11.03 1.18 22.58
N SER A 220 -11.30 2.24 23.35
CA SER A 220 -12.19 2.10 24.48
C SER A 220 -13.50 1.62 23.90
N ASP A 221 -13.86 0.39 24.15
CA ASP A 221 -15.22 -0.06 24.01
C ASP A 221 -16.08 0.83 24.90
N ALA A 222 -16.66 1.83 24.29
CA ALA A 222 -17.83 2.49 24.85
C ALA A 222 -19.01 1.55 24.64
N ALA A 223 -19.04 0.47 25.39
CA ALA A 223 -20.16 -0.44 25.49
C ALA A 223 -20.30 -0.85 26.95
N ASP A 224 -20.60 0.14 27.78
CA ASP A 224 -21.23 -0.06 29.08
C ASP A 224 -22.01 1.22 29.41
N GLU A 225 -23.19 1.34 28.82
CA GLU A 225 -24.35 2.01 29.40
C GLU A 225 -25.63 1.31 28.87
#